data_0ef46b79b9a3b1156c1898fb46e02fa1
#
_entry.id   0ef46b79b9a3b1156c1898fb46e02fa1
#
_cell.length_a   1.000
_cell.length_b   1.000
_cell.length_c   1.000
_cell.angle_alpha   90.00
_cell.angle_beta   90.00
_cell.angle_gamma   90.00
#
_symmetry.space_group_name_H-M   'P 1'
#
loop_
_entity.id
_entity.type
_entity.pdbx_description
1 polymer ?
#
loop_
_entity_poly.entity_id
_entity_poly.type
_entity_poly.pdbx_seq_one_letter_code
_entity_poly.pdbx_strand_id
1 'polypeptide(L)'
;NISPTEYIFSNAPENIRSLGSETNVKFTYKDLRWFINYALIDTRLKYVEGNPLKPLTPKHNAGSVLMYENKDWRIGYEVYYTGKQYLSNGTQTNDFTTLGLLIQKHFKWGSPYINFENFTDRRQGRYSPEVLGTVRNPVFPEIYAPTDGFIFTVGINIKPFGREECTDDCHSK
;
A
#
# COMPACT_ATOMS: atom_id res chain seq x y z
N ASN A 1 22.85 -25.05 -20.12
CA ASN A 1 22.78 -25.12 -18.64
C ASN A 1 23.47 -23.87 -18.10
N ILE A 2 22.68 -22.88 -17.71
CA ILE A 2 23.16 -21.68 -17.03
C ILE A 2 23.33 -22.04 -15.55
N SER A 3 24.46 -21.71 -14.95
CA SER A 3 24.67 -21.85 -13.51
C SER A 3 23.62 -21.05 -12.75
N PRO A 4 23.06 -21.54 -11.62
CA PRO A 4 22.09 -20.79 -10.83
C PRO A 4 22.63 -19.45 -10.25
N THR A 5 23.90 -19.18 -10.42
CA THR A 5 24.57 -17.91 -10.02
C THR A 5 24.84 -16.96 -11.18
N GLU A 6 24.45 -17.31 -12.41
CA GLU A 6 24.70 -16.48 -13.60
C GLU A 6 23.39 -15.79 -14.04
N TYR A 7 23.43 -14.45 -14.07
CA TYR A 7 22.33 -13.59 -14.53
C TYR A 7 22.68 -12.99 -15.88
N ILE A 8 21.86 -13.26 -16.90
CA ILE A 8 22.03 -12.71 -18.25
C ILE A 8 20.92 -11.66 -18.48
N PHE A 9 21.31 -10.44 -18.82
CA PHE A 9 20.38 -9.41 -19.24
C PHE A 9 20.18 -9.49 -20.75
N SER A 10 18.94 -9.65 -21.17
CA SER A 10 18.56 -9.67 -22.58
C SER A 10 17.29 -8.87 -22.81
N ASN A 11 17.13 -8.37 -24.02
CA ASN A 11 15.86 -7.75 -24.41
C ASN A 11 14.76 -8.81 -24.52
N ALA A 12 13.55 -8.47 -24.11
CA ALA A 12 12.39 -9.34 -24.32
C ALA A 12 12.16 -9.53 -25.83
N PRO A 13 11.83 -10.74 -26.31
CA PRO A 13 11.63 -11.02 -27.72
C PRO A 13 10.39 -10.35 -28.31
N GLU A 14 9.40 -10.02 -27.47
CA GLU A 14 8.17 -9.33 -27.86
C GLU A 14 7.81 -8.22 -26.87
N ASN A 15 6.81 -7.42 -27.25
CA ASN A 15 6.36 -6.27 -26.47
C ASN A 15 5.58 -6.66 -25.21
N ILE A 16 5.69 -5.84 -24.18
CA ILE A 16 4.79 -5.82 -23.03
C ILE A 16 3.67 -4.82 -23.35
N ARG A 17 2.42 -5.26 -23.21
CA ARG A 17 1.24 -4.39 -23.33
C ARG A 17 0.68 -4.14 -21.95
N SER A 18 0.56 -2.87 -21.56
CA SER A 18 -0.16 -2.46 -20.35
C SER A 18 -1.29 -1.50 -20.74
N LEU A 19 -2.50 -1.78 -20.26
CA LEU A 19 -3.68 -0.94 -20.41
C LEU A 19 -4.34 -0.80 -19.04
N GLY A 20 -4.79 0.40 -18.72
CA GLY A 20 -5.44 0.63 -17.44
C GLY A 20 -6.19 1.93 -17.38
N SER A 21 -6.95 2.09 -16.31
CA SER A 21 -7.58 3.34 -15.92
C SER A 21 -7.34 3.57 -14.43
N GLU A 22 -7.18 4.83 -14.06
CA GLU A 22 -7.07 5.27 -12.68
C GLU A 22 -8.09 6.37 -12.43
N THR A 23 -8.80 6.26 -11.31
CA THR A 23 -9.78 7.24 -10.85
C THR A 23 -9.41 7.70 -9.46
N ASN A 24 -9.26 9.00 -9.30
CA ASN A 24 -8.97 9.64 -8.01
C ASN A 24 -10.08 10.64 -7.71
N VAL A 25 -10.72 10.50 -6.55
CA VAL A 25 -11.80 11.37 -6.11
C VAL A 25 -11.48 11.92 -4.74
N LYS A 26 -11.69 13.22 -4.57
CA LYS A 26 -11.54 13.91 -3.29
C LYS A 26 -12.81 14.66 -2.96
N PHE A 27 -13.42 14.32 -1.81
CA PHE A 27 -14.51 15.07 -1.21
C PHE A 27 -14.00 15.86 -0.01
N THR A 28 -14.47 17.08 0.13
CA THR A 28 -14.18 17.90 1.30
C THR A 28 -15.48 18.53 1.78
N TYR A 29 -15.79 18.31 3.06
CA TYR A 29 -16.93 18.94 3.71
C TYR A 29 -16.56 19.31 5.14
N LYS A 30 -16.44 20.62 5.42
CA LYS A 30 -15.96 21.15 6.70
C LYS A 30 -14.62 20.51 7.07
N ASP A 31 -14.56 19.85 8.22
CA ASP A 31 -13.38 19.19 8.77
C ASP A 31 -13.17 17.77 8.22
N LEU A 32 -14.08 17.28 7.37
CA LEU A 32 -14.00 15.96 6.75
C LEU A 32 -13.37 16.03 5.36
N ARG A 33 -12.41 15.16 5.09
CA ARG A 33 -11.81 14.94 3.77
C ARG A 33 -11.84 13.46 3.47
N TRP A 34 -12.37 13.11 2.34
CA TRP A 34 -12.44 11.72 1.88
C TRP A 34 -11.72 11.58 0.54
N PHE A 35 -10.71 10.74 0.52
CA PHE A 35 -9.96 10.39 -0.67
C PHE A 35 -10.33 8.95 -1.06
N ILE A 36 -10.62 8.76 -2.33
CA ILE A 36 -10.89 7.45 -2.91
C ILE A 36 -10.03 7.35 -4.15
N ASN A 37 -9.29 6.25 -4.28
CA ASN A 37 -8.63 5.90 -5.52
C ASN A 37 -9.01 4.50 -5.95
N TYR A 38 -9.08 4.30 -7.26
CA TYR A 38 -9.30 3.00 -7.87
C TYR A 38 -8.47 2.89 -9.13
N ALA A 39 -7.72 1.80 -9.27
CA ALA A 39 -6.95 1.48 -10.45
C ALA A 39 -7.36 0.12 -11.02
N LEU A 40 -7.61 0.11 -12.32
CA LEU A 40 -7.81 -1.09 -13.12
C LEU A 40 -6.63 -1.23 -14.08
N ILE A 41 -5.89 -2.34 -14.01
CA ILE A 41 -4.66 -2.55 -14.78
C ILE A 41 -4.70 -3.94 -15.43
N ASP A 42 -4.51 -4.00 -16.75
CA ASP A 42 -4.30 -5.25 -17.49
C ASP A 42 -2.92 -5.18 -18.18
N THR A 43 -1.96 -5.93 -17.66
CA THR A 43 -0.60 -5.99 -18.21
C THR A 43 -0.31 -7.40 -18.70
N ARG A 44 0.11 -7.51 -19.98
CA ARG A 44 0.37 -8.78 -20.65
C ARG A 44 1.78 -8.82 -21.23
N LEU A 45 2.44 -9.93 -20.96
CA LEU A 45 3.76 -10.28 -21.52
C LEU A 45 3.53 -11.13 -22.77
N LYS A 46 3.61 -10.55 -23.96
CA LYS A 46 3.29 -11.28 -25.21
C LYS A 46 4.25 -12.42 -25.54
N TYR A 47 5.43 -12.42 -24.93
CA TYR A 47 6.46 -13.45 -25.08
C TYR A 47 6.29 -14.64 -24.14
N VAL A 48 5.24 -14.65 -23.31
CA VAL A 48 4.92 -15.77 -22.42
C VAL A 48 3.74 -16.54 -22.96
N GLU A 49 3.97 -17.79 -23.34
CA GLU A 49 2.92 -18.71 -23.78
C GLU A 49 2.09 -19.20 -22.58
N GLY A 50 0.80 -19.44 -22.82
CA GLY A 50 -0.13 -19.96 -21.83
C GLY A 50 -0.74 -18.88 -20.93
N ASN A 51 -0.04 -18.35 -19.94
CA ASN A 51 -0.52 -17.26 -19.08
C ASN A 51 0.29 -15.98 -19.31
N PRO A 52 -0.14 -15.09 -20.20
CA PRO A 52 0.58 -13.86 -20.55
C PRO A 52 0.43 -12.75 -19.49
N LEU A 53 -0.27 -12.98 -18.37
CA LEU A 53 -0.44 -11.98 -17.34
C LEU A 53 0.88 -11.70 -16.62
N LYS A 54 1.19 -10.42 -16.43
CA LYS A 54 2.40 -10.03 -15.72
C LYS A 54 2.28 -10.46 -14.24
N PRO A 55 3.25 -11.22 -13.71
CA PRO A 55 3.27 -11.60 -12.32
C PRO A 55 3.24 -10.38 -11.37
N LEU A 56 2.71 -10.57 -10.16
CA LEU A 56 2.64 -9.58 -9.08
C LEU A 56 1.99 -8.24 -9.50
N THR A 57 1.07 -8.32 -10.48
CA THR A 57 0.33 -7.15 -10.96
C THR A 57 -1.16 -7.38 -10.73
N PRO A 58 -1.74 -6.84 -9.66
CA PRO A 58 -3.16 -6.99 -9.38
C PRO A 58 -3.98 -6.23 -10.43
N LYS A 59 -5.04 -6.86 -10.93
CA LYS A 59 -5.93 -6.22 -11.90
C LYS A 59 -6.73 -5.08 -11.28
N HIS A 60 -7.05 -5.18 -10.00
CA HIS A 60 -7.85 -4.22 -9.26
C HIS A 60 -7.09 -3.77 -8.01
N ASN A 61 -6.91 -2.48 -7.86
CA ASN A 61 -6.43 -1.83 -6.64
C ASN A 61 -7.41 -0.74 -6.23
N ALA A 62 -7.70 -0.63 -4.96
CA ALA A 62 -8.52 0.44 -4.43
C ALA A 62 -7.94 0.95 -3.09
N GLY A 63 -8.07 2.24 -2.86
CA GLY A 63 -7.73 2.87 -1.60
C GLY A 63 -8.81 3.85 -1.20
N SER A 64 -9.04 3.97 0.10
CA SER A 64 -9.94 4.95 0.66
C SER A 64 -9.35 5.48 1.96
N VAL A 65 -9.25 6.80 2.07
CA VAL A 65 -8.79 7.48 3.27
C VAL A 65 -9.83 8.51 3.69
N LEU A 66 -10.46 8.26 4.83
CA LEU A 66 -11.36 9.21 5.45
C LEU A 66 -10.62 9.93 6.59
N MET A 67 -10.48 11.24 6.48
CA MET A 67 -9.78 12.07 7.45
C MET A 67 -10.73 13.12 8.05
N TYR A 68 -10.79 13.15 9.36
CA TYR A 68 -11.34 14.24 10.14
C TYR A 68 -10.21 15.08 10.70
N GLU A 69 -10.19 16.38 10.42
CA GLU A 69 -9.14 17.28 10.88
C GLU A 69 -9.72 18.63 11.27
N ASN A 70 -9.56 18.98 12.53
CA ASN A 70 -9.89 20.29 13.06
C ASN A 70 -8.71 20.86 13.88
N LYS A 71 -8.94 21.93 14.64
CA LYS A 71 -7.90 22.57 15.46
C LYS A 71 -7.31 21.65 16.52
N ASP A 72 -8.09 20.71 17.05
CA ASP A 72 -7.74 19.88 18.20
C ASP A 72 -7.37 18.44 17.80
N TRP A 73 -7.96 17.93 16.72
CA TRP A 73 -7.85 16.52 16.36
C TRP A 73 -7.56 16.29 14.89
N ARG A 74 -6.74 15.28 14.63
CA ARG A 74 -6.62 14.63 13.31
C ARG A 74 -6.87 13.16 13.50
N ILE A 75 -7.91 12.63 12.83
CA ILE A 75 -8.28 11.23 12.86
C ILE A 75 -8.37 10.75 11.41
N GLY A 76 -7.59 9.73 11.07
CA GLY A 76 -7.55 9.15 9.72
C GLY A 76 -7.90 7.67 9.77
N TYR A 77 -8.83 7.24 8.93
CA TYR A 77 -9.16 5.84 8.71
C TYR A 77 -8.82 5.46 7.27
N GLU A 78 -8.05 4.40 7.11
CA GLU A 78 -7.52 3.98 5.81
C GLU A 78 -7.94 2.55 5.49
N VAL A 79 -8.29 2.33 4.23
CA VAL A 79 -8.65 1.03 3.67
C VAL A 79 -7.91 0.88 2.35
N TYR A 80 -7.10 -0.18 2.21
CA TYR A 80 -6.44 -0.51 0.96
C TYR A 80 -6.78 -1.92 0.55
N TYR A 81 -7.34 -2.07 -0.65
CA TYR A 81 -7.66 -3.34 -1.27
C TYR A 81 -6.68 -3.64 -2.40
N THR A 82 -6.11 -4.83 -2.39
CA THR A 82 -5.31 -5.38 -3.45
C THR A 82 -5.99 -6.64 -3.98
N GLY A 83 -6.36 -6.62 -5.24
CA GLY A 83 -6.99 -7.74 -5.92
C GLY A 83 -6.04 -8.91 -6.13
N LYS A 84 -6.60 -10.02 -6.59
CA LYS A 84 -5.83 -11.22 -6.92
C LYS A 84 -4.76 -10.93 -7.95
N GLN A 85 -3.60 -11.57 -7.76
CA GLN A 85 -2.43 -11.48 -8.62
C GLN A 85 -2.08 -12.87 -9.14
N TYR A 86 -1.18 -12.94 -10.10
CA TYR A 86 -0.57 -14.20 -10.52
C TYR A 86 0.90 -14.22 -10.10
N LEU A 87 1.36 -15.37 -9.66
CA LEU A 87 2.78 -15.64 -9.43
C LEU A 87 3.45 -16.03 -10.74
N SER A 88 4.77 -16.02 -10.79
CA SER A 88 5.53 -16.40 -11.99
C SER A 88 5.26 -17.84 -12.45
N ASN A 89 4.84 -18.72 -11.54
CA ASN A 89 4.44 -20.11 -11.85
C ASN A 89 2.99 -20.24 -12.35
N GLY A 90 2.27 -19.12 -12.56
CA GLY A 90 0.88 -19.09 -12.99
C GLY A 90 -0.17 -19.31 -11.89
N THR A 91 0.24 -19.52 -10.64
CA THR A 91 -0.70 -19.66 -9.52
C THR A 91 -1.35 -18.31 -9.20
N GLN A 92 -2.67 -18.30 -8.99
CA GLN A 92 -3.40 -17.13 -8.57
C GLN A 92 -3.34 -16.96 -7.05
N THR A 93 -3.04 -15.75 -6.58
CA THR A 93 -3.01 -15.41 -5.15
C THR A 93 -4.41 -15.11 -4.62
N ASN A 94 -4.52 -15.02 -3.30
CA ASN A 94 -5.68 -14.40 -2.67
C ASN A 94 -5.60 -12.87 -2.82
N ASP A 95 -6.75 -12.22 -2.82
CA ASP A 95 -6.87 -10.79 -2.59
C ASP A 95 -6.81 -10.49 -1.09
N PHE A 96 -6.48 -9.25 -0.76
CA PHE A 96 -6.42 -8.83 0.65
C PHE A 96 -6.78 -7.36 0.83
N THR A 97 -7.20 -7.04 2.05
CA THR A 97 -7.50 -5.67 2.47
C THR A 97 -6.73 -5.37 3.74
N THR A 98 -5.99 -4.26 3.74
CA THR A 98 -5.34 -3.72 4.94
C THR A 98 -6.09 -2.50 5.44
N LEU A 99 -6.17 -2.35 6.75
CA LEU A 99 -6.85 -1.25 7.43
C LEU A 99 -5.88 -0.51 8.33
N GLY A 100 -5.97 0.83 8.33
CA GLY A 100 -5.18 1.71 9.17
C GLY A 100 -6.05 2.69 9.94
N LEU A 101 -5.59 3.12 11.11
CA LEU A 101 -6.25 4.13 11.94
C LEU A 101 -5.20 5.02 12.62
N LEU A 102 -5.25 6.31 12.33
CA LEU A 102 -4.45 7.34 12.99
C LEU A 102 -5.33 8.19 13.89
N ILE A 103 -4.91 8.39 15.13
CA ILE A 103 -5.52 9.33 16.07
C ILE A 103 -4.42 10.25 16.59
N GLN A 104 -4.54 11.54 16.34
CA GLN A 104 -3.61 12.58 16.79
C GLN A 104 -4.37 13.71 17.46
N LYS A 105 -3.87 14.17 18.60
CA LYS A 105 -4.41 15.34 19.32
C LYS A 105 -3.41 16.49 19.25
N HIS A 106 -3.91 17.67 18.91
CA HIS A 106 -3.11 18.89 18.86
C HIS A 106 -3.18 19.65 20.19
N PHE A 107 -2.01 19.96 20.74
CA PHE A 107 -1.83 20.85 21.88
C PHE A 107 -0.88 21.98 21.48
N LYS A 108 -0.84 23.06 22.26
CA LYS A 108 0.07 24.20 22.03
C LYS A 108 1.55 23.77 22.01
N TRP A 109 1.93 22.81 22.82
CA TRP A 109 3.30 22.34 22.99
C TRP A 109 3.70 21.18 22.08
N GLY A 110 2.73 20.50 21.46
CA GLY A 110 3.01 19.37 20.58
C GLY A 110 1.78 18.56 20.25
N SER A 111 1.98 17.48 19.50
CA SER A 111 0.90 16.65 19.02
C SER A 111 1.24 15.16 19.20
N PRO A 112 0.82 14.54 20.32
CA PRO A 112 0.90 13.10 20.49
C PRO A 112 -0.03 12.41 19.50
N TYR A 113 0.37 11.21 19.06
CA TYR A 113 -0.41 10.39 18.15
C TYR A 113 -0.28 8.90 18.46
N ILE A 114 -1.29 8.16 18.05
CA ILE A 114 -1.34 6.71 18.03
C ILE A 114 -1.67 6.31 16.59
N ASN A 115 -0.90 5.38 16.04
CA ASN A 115 -1.11 4.83 14.71
C ASN A 115 -1.25 3.32 14.76
N PHE A 116 -2.28 2.79 14.13
CA PHE A 116 -2.54 1.37 13.94
C PHE A 116 -2.43 1.08 12.45
N GLU A 117 -1.43 0.29 12.06
CA GLU A 117 -1.27 -0.16 10.68
C GLU A 117 -1.63 -1.63 10.58
N ASN A 118 -2.30 -1.99 9.49
CA ASN A 118 -2.74 -3.36 9.23
C ASN A 118 -3.39 -4.01 10.47
N PHE A 119 -4.33 -3.29 11.14
CA PHE A 119 -4.90 -3.73 12.41
C PHE A 119 -5.78 -5.00 12.29
N THR A 120 -6.08 -5.45 11.06
CA THR A 120 -6.69 -6.75 10.79
C THR A 120 -5.67 -7.88 10.68
N ASP A 121 -4.39 -7.58 10.82
CA ASP A 121 -3.26 -8.52 10.79
C ASP A 121 -3.27 -9.38 9.52
N ARG A 122 -3.40 -8.74 8.35
CA ARG A 122 -3.35 -9.41 7.05
C ARG A 122 -1.90 -9.63 6.63
N ARG A 123 -1.47 -10.90 6.62
CA ARG A 123 -0.10 -11.31 6.28
C ARG A 123 -0.08 -12.42 5.26
N GLN A 124 0.95 -12.45 4.42
CA GLN A 124 1.18 -13.55 3.47
C GLN A 124 1.22 -14.90 4.18
N GLY A 125 1.91 -15.00 5.31
CA GLY A 125 2.03 -16.23 6.09
C GLY A 125 0.71 -16.86 6.53
N ARG A 126 -0.42 -16.12 6.46
CA ARG A 126 -1.77 -16.67 6.69
C ARG A 126 -2.36 -17.37 5.46
N TYR A 127 -1.82 -17.11 4.26
CA TYR A 127 -2.33 -17.64 2.99
C TYR A 127 -1.37 -18.66 2.38
N SER A 128 -0.08 -18.40 2.49
CA SER A 128 0.98 -19.25 1.94
C SER A 128 2.25 -19.13 2.78
N PRO A 129 3.06 -20.18 2.86
CA PRO A 129 4.35 -20.12 3.55
C PRO A 129 5.26 -19.05 2.94
N GLU A 130 5.97 -18.31 3.77
CA GLU A 130 6.98 -17.31 3.34
C GLU A 130 8.36 -17.97 3.12
N VAL A 131 8.57 -19.14 3.70
CA VAL A 131 9.78 -19.94 3.54
C VAL A 131 9.38 -21.40 3.37
N LEU A 132 9.90 -22.03 2.35
CA LEU A 132 9.76 -23.46 2.05
C LEU A 132 11.10 -24.17 2.23
N GLY A 133 11.09 -25.51 2.31
CA GLY A 133 12.29 -26.31 2.42
C GLY A 133 12.79 -26.45 3.85
N THR A 134 14.11 -26.67 4.00
CA THR A 134 14.76 -26.87 5.31
C THR A 134 15.61 -25.67 5.68
N VAL A 135 15.96 -25.55 6.97
CA VAL A 135 16.87 -24.49 7.46
C VAL A 135 18.20 -24.46 6.70
N ARG A 136 18.68 -25.64 6.23
CA ARG A 136 19.93 -25.76 5.47
C ARG A 136 19.78 -25.45 3.97
N ASN A 137 18.56 -25.54 3.45
CA ASN A 137 18.24 -25.25 2.05
C ASN A 137 16.87 -24.56 1.96
N PRO A 138 16.78 -23.29 2.39
CA PRO A 138 15.53 -22.54 2.34
C PRO A 138 15.20 -22.13 0.90
N VAL A 139 13.92 -22.17 0.56
CA VAL A 139 13.37 -21.63 -0.69
C VAL A 139 12.39 -20.51 -0.34
N PHE A 140 12.61 -19.35 -0.92
CA PHE A 140 11.78 -18.16 -0.69
C PHE A 140 10.80 -18.01 -1.87
N PRO A 141 9.49 -18.25 -1.68
CA PRO A 141 8.49 -17.96 -2.69
C PRO A 141 8.31 -16.46 -2.91
N GLU A 142 7.63 -16.12 -4.00
CA GLU A 142 7.31 -14.71 -4.29
C GLU A 142 6.43 -14.09 -3.21
N ILE A 143 6.78 -12.87 -2.81
CA ILE A 143 6.02 -12.07 -1.84
C ILE A 143 4.99 -11.23 -2.60
N TYR A 144 3.71 -11.40 -2.30
CA TYR A 144 2.58 -10.72 -2.96
C TYR A 144 1.65 -9.98 -1.99
N ALA A 145 1.78 -10.22 -0.70
CA ALA A 145 0.99 -9.60 0.36
C ALA A 145 1.92 -9.09 1.48
N PRO A 146 1.45 -8.27 2.42
CA PRO A 146 2.25 -7.83 3.56
C PRO A 146 2.87 -9.02 4.31
N THR A 147 4.12 -8.90 4.69
CA THR A 147 4.81 -9.85 5.57
C THR A 147 4.65 -9.45 7.03
N ASP A 148 4.61 -8.14 7.28
CA ASP A 148 4.36 -7.59 8.60
C ASP A 148 2.86 -7.59 8.91
N GLY A 149 2.53 -7.99 10.13
CA GLY A 149 1.16 -8.01 10.62
C GLY A 149 0.72 -6.67 11.19
N PHE A 150 -0.02 -6.74 12.28
CA PHE A 150 -0.45 -5.57 13.02
C PHE A 150 0.74 -4.79 13.60
N ILE A 151 0.80 -3.50 13.29
CA ILE A 151 1.80 -2.58 13.83
C ILE A 151 1.08 -1.50 14.63
N PHE A 152 1.57 -1.27 15.83
CA PHE A 152 1.11 -0.23 16.74
C PHE A 152 2.25 0.75 17.01
N THR A 153 2.02 2.03 16.72
CA THR A 153 3.01 3.09 16.93
C THR A 153 2.43 4.18 17.81
N VAL A 154 3.20 4.60 18.80
CA VAL A 154 2.92 5.78 19.62
C VAL A 154 4.03 6.78 19.40
N GLY A 155 3.70 8.03 19.19
CA GLY A 155 4.68 9.07 18.98
C GLY A 155 4.19 10.45 19.40
N ILE A 156 5.09 11.40 19.35
CA ILE A 156 4.82 12.80 19.68
C ILE A 156 5.61 13.72 18.76
N ASN A 157 4.94 14.70 18.19
CA ASN A 157 5.57 15.81 17.48
C ASN A 157 5.65 17.00 18.44
N ILE A 158 6.84 17.40 18.85
CA ILE A 158 7.06 18.53 19.78
C ILE A 158 7.29 19.79 18.98
N LYS A 159 6.63 20.90 19.36
CA LYS A 159 6.84 22.25 18.81
C LYS A 159 7.60 23.08 19.85
N PRO A 160 8.95 23.06 19.88
CA PRO A 160 9.74 23.71 20.95
C PRO A 160 9.64 25.24 20.95
N PHE A 161 9.33 25.83 19.80
CA PHE A 161 9.07 27.25 19.64
C PHE A 161 7.72 27.37 18.95
N GLY A 162 6.68 27.68 19.71
CA GLY A 162 5.32 27.81 19.19
C GLY A 162 5.31 28.72 17.96
N ARG A 163 5.25 28.16 16.75
CA ARG A 163 4.91 28.96 15.57
C ARG A 163 3.45 29.31 15.71
N GLU A 164 3.18 30.62 15.78
CA GLU A 164 1.84 31.11 15.52
C GLU A 164 1.40 30.58 14.15
N GLU A 165 0.28 29.86 14.12
CA GLU A 165 -0.35 29.49 12.85
C GLU A 165 -0.66 30.80 12.15
N CYS A 166 -0.09 31.06 10.99
CA CYS A 166 -0.58 32.09 10.10
C CYS A 166 -2.03 31.71 9.79
N THR A 167 -2.96 32.39 10.45
CA THR A 167 -4.36 32.42 10.02
C THR A 167 -4.37 32.98 8.60
N ASP A 168 -5.22 32.44 7.74
CA ASP A 168 -5.36 32.74 6.29
C ASP A 168 -5.68 34.22 5.93
N ASP A 169 -5.41 35.19 6.81
CA ASP A 169 -5.65 36.61 6.59
C ASP A 169 -4.47 37.36 5.93
N CYS A 170 -3.43 36.70 5.44
CA CYS A 170 -2.30 37.36 4.76
C CYS A 170 -2.51 37.62 3.26
N HIS A 171 -3.71 37.45 2.71
CA HIS A 171 -4.01 37.77 1.31
C HIS A 171 -5.00 38.97 1.18
N SER A 172 -4.72 40.10 1.85
CA SER A 172 -5.33 41.37 1.45
C SER A 172 -4.46 42.52 1.91
N LYS A 173 -3.40 42.79 1.13
CA LYS A 173 -2.88 44.19 0.92
C LYS A 173 -2.07 44.19 -0.38
#